data_d384b9a143326671a85cb0c5ec479f69
#
_entry.id   d384b9a143326671a85cb0c5ec479f69
#
_cell.length_a   1.000
_cell.length_b   1.000
_cell.length_c   1.000
_cell.angle_alpha   90.00
_cell.angle_beta   90.00
_cell.angle_gamma   90.00
#
_symmetry.space_group_name_H-M   'P 1'
#
loop_
_entity.id
_entity.type
_entity.pdbx_description
1 polymer ?
#
loop_
_entity_poly.entity_id
_entity_poly.type
_entity_poly.pdbx_seq_one_letter_code
_entity_poly.pdbx_strand_id
1 'polypeptide(L)'
;IDIGGGSTEFIIGQRFEPQELESLHMGCVSFRNRYFPDGKITRRQMDKAITHAEQELLNIRQHYRSVGWQSAVGSSGSIKAIANALATLKITDGSINGDGMEELRKRLVSMGKVEKLAELGVREDRQSIFPAGFAILMAAFRSLDIQTMTFADGALREGLLYDIVGRIQHEDVRERTIAALQERYHVDQAHGAAVEKTAIAAWEQVAGQWGLRTAADEDVLRWACRLHEIGLTISHSQYHKHGAYLLRYSDLP
;
A
#
# COMPACT_ATOMS: atom_id res chain seq x y z
N ILE A 1 4.69 3.10 3.36
CA ILE A 1 4.90 3.75 2.05
C ILE A 1 5.86 2.90 1.25
N ASP A 2 5.50 2.60 0.00
CA ASP A 2 6.36 1.89 -0.96
C ASP A 2 6.54 2.75 -2.22
N ILE A 3 7.78 3.13 -2.57
CA ILE A 3 8.06 3.94 -3.76
C ILE A 3 8.50 3.02 -4.89
N GLY A 4 7.56 2.68 -5.76
CA GLY A 4 7.79 1.90 -6.96
C GLY A 4 8.38 2.70 -8.12
N GLY A 5 8.50 2.05 -9.30
CA GLY A 5 9.01 2.69 -10.51
C GLY A 5 8.03 3.69 -11.13
N GLY A 6 6.75 3.33 -11.20
CA GLY A 6 5.66 4.12 -11.81
C GLY A 6 4.71 4.73 -10.82
N SER A 7 4.52 4.11 -9.67
CA SER A 7 3.58 4.51 -8.62
C SER A 7 4.24 4.51 -7.25
N THR A 8 3.52 5.06 -6.28
CA THR A 8 3.86 4.99 -4.85
C THR A 8 2.60 4.59 -4.10
N GLU A 9 2.70 3.54 -3.31
CA GLU A 9 1.62 2.99 -2.52
C GLU A 9 1.67 3.58 -1.10
N PHE A 10 0.51 4.02 -0.63
CA PHE A 10 0.28 4.54 0.72
C PHE A 10 -0.72 3.65 1.43
N ILE A 11 -0.33 3.11 2.57
CA ILE A 11 -1.13 2.15 3.31
C ILE A 11 -1.18 2.59 4.77
N ILE A 12 -2.37 2.68 5.35
CA ILE A 12 -2.58 2.69 6.80
C ILE A 12 -3.20 1.34 7.15
N GLY A 13 -2.64 0.66 8.12
CA GLY A 13 -3.14 -0.64 8.56
C GLY A 13 -2.81 -0.92 10.00
N GLN A 14 -3.52 -1.87 10.59
CA GLN A 14 -3.30 -2.35 11.94
C GLN A 14 -3.14 -3.87 11.92
N ARG A 15 -2.00 -4.37 12.40
CA ARG A 15 -1.63 -5.78 12.28
C ARG A 15 -1.55 -6.17 10.80
N PHE A 16 -2.43 -7.07 10.32
CA PHE A 16 -2.51 -7.51 8.92
C PHE A 16 -3.74 -6.95 8.19
N GLU A 17 -4.49 -6.03 8.82
CA GLU A 17 -5.68 -5.43 8.24
C GLU A 17 -5.35 -4.07 7.65
N PRO A 18 -5.50 -3.87 6.33
CA PRO A 18 -5.43 -2.56 5.73
C PRO A 18 -6.69 -1.76 6.09
N GLN A 19 -6.50 -0.52 6.53
CA GLN A 19 -7.57 0.44 6.77
C GLN A 19 -7.73 1.38 5.59
N GLU A 20 -6.59 1.88 5.08
CA GLU A 20 -6.54 2.75 3.92
C GLU A 20 -5.48 2.26 2.94
N LEU A 21 -5.82 2.24 1.67
CA LEU A 21 -4.99 1.78 0.57
C LEU A 21 -5.10 2.75 -0.59
N GLU A 22 -4.00 3.38 -0.98
CA GLU A 22 -3.98 4.27 -2.14
C GLU A 22 -2.70 4.10 -2.95
N SER A 23 -2.84 4.09 -4.27
CA SER A 23 -1.73 4.09 -5.22
C SER A 23 -1.74 5.38 -6.03
N LEU A 24 -0.69 6.19 -5.86
CA LEU A 24 -0.55 7.46 -6.55
C LEU A 24 0.40 7.32 -7.74
N HIS A 25 0.10 7.99 -8.85
CA HIS A 25 0.89 7.94 -10.10
C HIS A 25 2.20 8.73 -10.01
N MET A 26 2.99 8.47 -8.98
CA MET A 26 4.30 9.05 -8.76
C MET A 26 5.31 7.97 -8.37
N GLY A 27 6.19 7.61 -9.28
CA GLY A 27 7.25 6.61 -9.07
C GLY A 27 8.63 7.14 -9.39
N CYS A 28 9.66 6.48 -8.88
CA CYS A 28 11.04 6.96 -9.02
C CYS A 28 11.53 6.97 -10.49
N VAL A 29 11.05 6.08 -11.35
CA VAL A 29 11.43 6.06 -12.78
C VAL A 29 10.67 7.13 -13.55
N SER A 30 9.34 7.26 -13.36
CA SER A 30 8.54 8.28 -14.02
C SER A 30 8.99 9.71 -13.67
N PHE A 31 9.28 9.95 -12.38
CA PHE A 31 9.78 11.25 -11.90
C PHE A 31 11.22 11.53 -12.37
N ARG A 32 12.08 10.51 -12.43
CA ARG A 32 13.44 10.67 -13.00
C ARG A 32 13.35 11.11 -14.45
N ASN A 33 12.53 10.47 -15.27
CA ASN A 33 12.41 10.84 -16.69
C ASN A 33 11.88 12.26 -16.87
N ARG A 34 10.99 12.72 -16.00
CA ARG A 34 10.36 14.04 -16.09
C ARG A 34 11.21 15.17 -15.51
N TYR A 35 11.89 14.94 -14.38
CA TYR A 35 12.55 16.00 -13.61
C TYR A 35 14.08 15.95 -13.64
N PHE A 36 14.66 14.76 -13.85
CA PHE A 36 16.10 14.53 -13.81
C PHE A 36 16.62 13.78 -15.04
N PRO A 37 16.17 14.12 -16.28
CA PRO A 37 16.47 13.33 -17.47
C PRO A 37 17.97 13.35 -17.84
N ASP A 38 18.67 14.42 -17.50
CA ASP A 38 20.09 14.66 -17.80
C ASP A 38 21.03 14.30 -16.64
N GLY A 39 20.51 13.68 -15.57
CA GLY A 39 21.29 13.32 -14.38
C GLY A 39 21.75 14.51 -13.52
N LYS A 40 21.32 15.75 -13.84
CA LYS A 40 21.60 16.92 -13.00
C LYS A 40 20.63 17.00 -11.83
N ILE A 41 21.15 17.49 -10.70
CA ILE A 41 20.38 17.70 -9.47
C ILE A 41 20.43 19.18 -9.12
N THR A 42 19.63 19.99 -9.79
CA THR A 42 19.53 21.42 -9.47
C THR A 42 18.42 21.66 -8.44
N ARG A 43 18.55 22.76 -7.69
CA ARG A 43 17.49 23.19 -6.77
C ARG A 43 16.15 23.30 -7.47
N ARG A 44 16.12 23.90 -8.66
CA ARG A 44 14.90 24.09 -9.46
C ARG A 44 14.24 22.75 -9.84
N GLN A 45 15.03 21.74 -10.26
CA GLN A 45 14.52 20.42 -10.60
C GLN A 45 13.97 19.72 -9.37
N MET A 46 14.71 19.77 -8.25
CA MET A 46 14.30 19.17 -6.98
C MET A 46 12.99 19.79 -6.46
N ASP A 47 12.91 21.12 -6.40
CA ASP A 47 11.72 21.82 -5.92
C ASP A 47 10.50 21.53 -6.81
N LYS A 48 10.67 21.48 -8.14
CA LYS A 48 9.58 21.10 -9.05
C LYS A 48 9.09 19.66 -8.84
N ALA A 49 10.00 18.72 -8.63
CA ALA A 49 9.66 17.33 -8.38
C ALA A 49 8.90 17.18 -7.04
N ILE A 50 9.38 17.83 -5.98
CA ILE A 50 8.72 17.83 -4.67
C ILE A 50 7.32 18.44 -4.79
N THR A 51 7.18 19.63 -5.40
CA THR A 51 5.87 20.29 -5.55
C THR A 51 4.87 19.43 -6.32
N HIS A 52 5.31 18.75 -7.38
CA HIS A 52 4.40 17.84 -8.11
C HIS A 52 3.97 16.65 -7.26
N ALA A 53 4.90 16.05 -6.50
CA ALA A 53 4.54 14.97 -5.59
C ALA A 53 3.60 15.45 -4.46
N GLU A 54 3.79 16.68 -3.95
CA GLU A 54 2.86 17.29 -2.99
C GLU A 54 1.46 17.51 -3.59
N GLN A 55 1.36 17.84 -4.89
CA GLN A 55 0.08 17.96 -5.59
C GLN A 55 -0.65 16.61 -5.72
N GLU A 56 0.06 15.54 -6.07
CA GLU A 56 -0.51 14.19 -6.11
C GLU A 56 -1.05 13.75 -4.72
N LEU A 57 -0.36 14.13 -3.65
CA LEU A 57 -0.74 13.83 -2.27
C LEU A 57 -1.96 14.61 -1.75
N LEU A 58 -2.40 15.68 -2.43
CA LEU A 58 -3.54 16.48 -1.99
C LEU A 58 -4.81 15.63 -1.81
N ASN A 59 -5.01 14.65 -2.69
CA ASN A 59 -6.21 13.81 -2.68
C ASN A 59 -6.34 12.96 -1.42
N ILE A 60 -5.23 12.51 -0.85
CA ILE A 60 -5.23 11.61 0.32
C ILE A 60 -4.87 12.33 1.63
N ARG A 61 -4.22 13.50 1.54
CA ARG A 61 -3.59 14.18 2.67
C ARG A 61 -4.51 14.37 3.88
N GLN A 62 -5.69 14.94 3.65
CA GLN A 62 -6.61 15.27 4.74
C GLN A 62 -7.17 13.99 5.39
N HIS A 63 -7.56 13.03 4.56
CA HIS A 63 -8.12 11.76 5.01
C HIS A 63 -7.09 10.96 5.81
N TYR A 64 -5.88 10.74 5.26
CA TYR A 64 -4.82 9.99 5.93
C TYR A 64 -4.41 10.63 7.27
N ARG A 65 -4.32 11.96 7.33
CA ARG A 65 -4.04 12.65 8.59
C ARG A 65 -5.15 12.49 9.62
N SER A 66 -6.41 12.40 9.19
CA SER A 66 -7.55 12.21 10.10
C SER A 66 -7.62 10.78 10.65
N VAL A 67 -7.28 9.78 9.85
CA VAL A 67 -7.14 8.38 10.30
C VAL A 67 -5.95 8.26 11.26
N GLY A 68 -4.81 8.84 10.89
CA GLY A 68 -3.60 8.85 11.70
C GLY A 68 -2.88 7.50 11.73
N TRP A 69 -1.72 7.47 12.35
CA TRP A 69 -0.89 6.27 12.54
C TRP A 69 0.03 6.44 13.74
N GLN A 70 0.49 5.34 14.31
CA GLN A 70 1.41 5.33 15.45
C GLN A 70 2.88 5.36 14.99
N SER A 71 3.19 4.72 13.87
CA SER A 71 4.54 4.65 13.29
C SER A 71 4.46 4.69 11.77
N ALA A 72 5.45 5.31 11.14
CA ALA A 72 5.60 5.29 9.70
C ALA A 72 6.72 4.31 9.30
N VAL A 73 6.43 3.49 8.30
CA VAL A 73 7.34 2.48 7.77
C VAL A 73 7.48 2.70 6.27
N GLY A 74 8.70 2.64 5.79
CA GLY A 74 9.00 2.69 4.36
C GLY A 74 9.55 1.37 3.87
N SER A 75 9.09 0.89 2.72
CA SER A 75 9.66 -0.23 2.00
C SER A 75 10.25 0.21 0.67
N SER A 76 10.73 -0.69 -0.14
CA SER A 76 11.37 -0.44 -1.42
C SER A 76 12.85 -0.07 -1.40
N GLY A 77 13.47 -0.32 -2.56
CA GLY A 77 14.88 0.01 -2.76
C GLY A 77 15.18 1.51 -2.77
N SER A 78 14.19 2.37 -3.07
CA SER A 78 14.34 3.83 -3.03
C SER A 78 14.45 4.34 -1.61
N ILE A 79 13.58 3.88 -0.72
CA ILE A 79 13.60 4.27 0.70
C ILE A 79 14.83 3.68 1.41
N LYS A 80 15.20 2.43 1.11
CA LYS A 80 16.45 1.82 1.59
C LYS A 80 17.68 2.64 1.24
N ALA A 81 17.76 3.10 0.00
CA ALA A 81 18.90 3.92 -0.44
C ALA A 81 18.96 5.26 0.29
N ILE A 82 17.81 5.89 0.58
CA ILE A 82 17.73 7.14 1.35
C ILE A 82 18.18 6.91 2.80
N ALA A 83 17.69 5.87 3.46
CA ALA A 83 18.11 5.51 4.83
C ALA A 83 19.64 5.27 4.90
N ASN A 84 20.18 4.52 3.94
CA ASN A 84 21.63 4.28 3.85
C ASN A 84 22.43 5.56 3.61
N ALA A 85 21.96 6.47 2.77
CA ALA A 85 22.62 7.76 2.51
C ALA A 85 22.66 8.64 3.78
N LEU A 86 21.57 8.70 4.54
CA LEU A 86 21.50 9.38 5.83
C LEU A 86 22.48 8.80 6.86
N ALA A 87 22.54 7.47 6.94
CA ALA A 87 23.48 6.78 7.81
C ALA A 87 24.95 7.00 7.40
N THR A 88 25.25 6.94 6.10
CA THR A 88 26.60 7.21 5.57
C THR A 88 27.08 8.63 5.90
N LEU A 89 26.18 9.60 5.86
CA LEU A 89 26.45 10.98 6.26
C LEU A 89 26.47 11.18 7.78
N LYS A 90 26.16 10.15 8.56
CA LYS A 90 26.01 10.21 10.04
C LYS A 90 25.01 11.27 10.49
N ILE A 91 23.96 11.49 9.68
CA ILE A 91 22.87 12.43 10.01
C ILE A 91 21.88 11.75 10.96
N THR A 92 21.62 10.44 10.75
CA THR A 92 20.74 9.63 11.59
C THR A 92 21.35 8.25 11.84
N ASP A 93 20.80 7.53 12.78
CA ASP A 93 21.16 6.15 13.16
C ASP A 93 20.52 5.04 12.31
N GLY A 94 19.95 5.43 11.14
CA GLY A 94 19.24 4.53 10.23
C GLY A 94 17.73 4.83 10.16
N SER A 95 17.22 5.68 11.06
CA SER A 95 15.88 6.27 10.92
C SER A 95 15.88 7.39 9.87
N ILE A 96 14.73 7.66 9.28
CA ILE A 96 14.53 8.79 8.37
C ILE A 96 13.66 9.80 9.11
N ASN A 97 14.14 11.04 9.24
CA ASN A 97 13.38 12.13 9.86
C ASN A 97 13.41 13.41 8.99
N GLY A 98 12.54 14.35 9.31
CA GLY A 98 12.37 15.56 8.51
C GLY A 98 13.64 16.41 8.40
N ASP A 99 14.38 16.59 9.49
CA ASP A 99 15.62 17.37 9.52
C ASP A 99 16.70 16.71 8.68
N GLY A 100 16.86 15.39 8.79
CA GLY A 100 17.78 14.59 7.98
C GLY A 100 17.44 14.66 6.49
N MET A 101 16.17 14.63 6.15
CA MET A 101 15.71 14.80 4.77
C MET A 101 16.05 16.19 4.23
N GLU A 102 15.88 17.26 5.00
CA GLU A 102 16.27 18.61 4.56
C GLU A 102 17.79 18.76 4.40
N GLU A 103 18.59 18.16 5.28
CA GLU A 103 20.03 18.18 5.15
C GLU A 103 20.50 17.37 3.92
N LEU A 104 19.93 16.20 3.70
CA LEU A 104 20.20 15.38 2.50
C LEU A 104 19.78 16.13 1.23
N ARG A 105 18.67 16.88 1.23
CA ARG A 105 18.24 17.72 0.10
C ARG A 105 19.30 18.76 -0.27
N LYS A 106 19.83 19.47 0.73
CA LYS A 106 20.90 20.46 0.51
C LYS A 106 22.15 19.80 -0.06
N ARG A 107 22.51 18.63 0.47
CA ARG A 107 23.67 17.88 0.00
C ARG A 107 23.51 17.43 -1.46
N LEU A 108 22.36 16.87 -1.83
CA LEU A 108 22.06 16.45 -3.20
C LEU A 108 22.17 17.60 -4.20
N VAL A 109 21.60 18.76 -3.85
CA VAL A 109 21.69 19.95 -4.70
C VAL A 109 23.13 20.46 -4.82
N SER A 110 23.92 20.41 -3.73
CA SER A 110 25.33 20.82 -3.77
C SER A 110 26.21 19.89 -4.61
N MET A 111 25.92 18.59 -4.62
CA MET A 111 26.61 17.61 -5.46
C MET A 111 26.31 17.82 -6.94
N GLY A 112 25.08 18.20 -7.26
CA GLY A 112 24.66 18.68 -8.56
C GLY A 112 24.50 17.62 -9.66
N LYS A 113 24.97 16.37 -9.45
CA LYS A 113 24.94 15.28 -10.44
C LYS A 113 24.78 13.92 -9.77
N VAL A 114 24.08 13.01 -10.47
CA VAL A 114 23.79 11.64 -9.97
C VAL A 114 25.06 10.78 -9.84
N GLU A 115 26.07 10.98 -10.67
CA GLU A 115 27.31 10.19 -10.63
C GLU A 115 28.08 10.37 -9.30
N LYS A 116 27.90 11.51 -8.64
CA LYS A 116 28.50 11.77 -7.33
C LYS A 116 27.81 11.05 -6.17
N LEU A 117 26.63 10.47 -6.39
CA LEU A 117 25.87 9.81 -5.33
C LEU A 117 26.53 8.53 -4.81
N ALA A 118 27.55 8.00 -5.51
CA ALA A 118 28.42 6.95 -4.99
C ALA A 118 29.07 7.36 -3.65
N GLU A 119 29.39 8.64 -3.45
CA GLU A 119 29.94 9.17 -2.19
C GLU A 119 28.97 9.04 -1.00
N LEU A 120 27.68 8.88 -1.27
CA LEU A 120 26.63 8.63 -0.27
C LEU A 120 26.31 7.14 -0.09
N GLY A 121 27.12 6.24 -0.66
CA GLY A 121 26.86 4.80 -0.63
C GLY A 121 25.69 4.36 -1.52
N VAL A 122 25.23 5.21 -2.44
CA VAL A 122 24.14 4.86 -3.36
C VAL A 122 24.69 3.95 -4.46
N ARG A 123 24.13 2.75 -4.60
CA ARG A 123 24.52 1.76 -5.62
C ARG A 123 24.34 2.35 -7.04
N GLU A 124 25.21 1.96 -7.95
CA GLU A 124 25.23 2.47 -9.33
C GLU A 124 23.88 2.34 -10.04
N ASP A 125 23.21 1.19 -9.91
CA ASP A 125 21.90 0.91 -10.49
C ASP A 125 20.76 1.79 -9.93
N ARG A 126 21.00 2.49 -8.82
CA ARG A 126 20.03 3.36 -8.14
C ARG A 126 20.32 4.86 -8.31
N GLN A 127 21.54 5.25 -8.69
CA GLN A 127 21.94 6.65 -8.72
C GLN A 127 21.02 7.49 -9.59
N SER A 128 20.66 6.99 -10.76
CA SER A 128 19.82 7.74 -11.72
C SER A 128 18.40 8.04 -11.20
N ILE A 129 17.82 7.17 -10.37
CA ILE A 129 16.46 7.30 -9.85
C ILE A 129 16.42 7.86 -8.43
N PHE A 130 17.57 7.95 -7.75
CA PHE A 130 17.66 8.38 -6.36
C PHE A 130 17.07 9.78 -6.10
N PRO A 131 17.38 10.85 -6.90
CA PRO A 131 16.82 12.18 -6.67
C PRO A 131 15.29 12.20 -6.79
N ALA A 132 14.75 11.37 -7.67
CA ALA A 132 13.31 11.25 -7.88
C ALA A 132 12.62 10.57 -6.69
N GLY A 133 13.13 9.41 -6.25
CA GLY A 133 12.63 8.73 -5.05
C GLY A 133 12.75 9.61 -3.80
N PHE A 134 13.85 10.34 -3.67
CA PHE A 134 14.04 11.33 -2.61
C PHE A 134 12.97 12.43 -2.64
N ALA A 135 12.68 13.01 -3.82
CA ALA A 135 11.67 14.07 -3.95
C ALA A 135 10.28 13.59 -3.56
N ILE A 136 9.90 12.36 -3.95
CA ILE A 136 8.62 11.73 -3.59
C ILE A 136 8.54 11.54 -2.07
N LEU A 137 9.58 10.99 -1.44
CA LEU A 137 9.59 10.76 0.00
C LEU A 137 9.55 12.09 0.78
N MET A 138 10.30 13.10 0.33
CA MET A 138 10.26 14.44 0.94
C MET A 138 8.87 15.05 0.89
N ALA A 139 8.16 14.93 -0.24
CA ALA A 139 6.79 15.39 -0.37
C ALA A 139 5.84 14.63 0.59
N ALA A 140 6.02 13.31 0.74
CA ALA A 140 5.26 12.52 1.69
C ALA A 140 5.48 12.98 3.13
N PHE A 141 6.73 13.19 3.55
CA PHE A 141 7.05 13.71 4.88
C PHE A 141 6.34 15.04 5.16
N ARG A 142 6.41 15.99 4.22
CA ARG A 142 5.80 17.31 4.37
C ARG A 142 4.27 17.26 4.33
N SER A 143 3.71 16.55 3.34
CA SER A 143 2.26 16.53 3.12
C SER A 143 1.52 15.74 4.20
N LEU A 144 2.09 14.65 4.69
CA LEU A 144 1.47 13.81 5.71
C LEU A 144 1.94 14.14 7.13
N ASP A 145 2.88 15.06 7.30
CA ASP A 145 3.47 15.44 8.60
C ASP A 145 4.18 14.29 9.31
N ILE A 146 4.93 13.49 8.54
CA ILE A 146 5.68 12.36 9.08
C ILE A 146 6.89 12.88 9.83
N GLN A 147 6.99 12.59 11.12
CA GLN A 147 8.11 13.01 11.96
C GLN A 147 9.31 12.10 11.79
N THR A 148 9.06 10.80 11.85
CA THR A 148 10.07 9.75 11.72
C THR A 148 9.53 8.58 10.92
N MET A 149 10.41 7.91 10.19
CA MET A 149 10.11 6.69 9.44
C MET A 149 11.24 5.68 9.64
N THR A 150 10.88 4.42 9.79
CA THR A 150 11.83 3.29 9.77
C THR A 150 11.76 2.58 8.42
N PHE A 151 12.90 2.04 7.99
CA PHE A 151 12.94 1.18 6.81
C PHE A 151 12.65 -0.26 7.22
N ALA A 152 11.79 -0.94 6.44
CA ALA A 152 11.54 -2.38 6.55
C ALA A 152 11.95 -3.10 5.26
N ASP A 153 12.67 -4.19 5.40
CA ASP A 153 13.10 -5.04 4.26
C ASP A 153 11.96 -5.91 3.71
N GLY A 154 10.80 -5.92 4.38
CA GLY A 154 9.60 -6.64 3.92
C GLY A 154 9.02 -6.03 2.66
N ALA A 155 8.57 -6.90 1.76
CA ALA A 155 7.92 -6.54 0.49
C ALA A 155 6.79 -7.54 0.19
N LEU A 156 6.20 -7.45 -0.99
CA LEU A 156 5.12 -8.34 -1.44
C LEU A 156 5.41 -9.83 -1.21
N ARG A 157 6.68 -10.26 -1.38
CA ARG A 157 7.08 -11.66 -1.20
C ARG A 157 6.89 -12.14 0.24
N GLU A 158 7.30 -11.34 1.21
CA GLU A 158 7.14 -11.62 2.62
C GLU A 158 5.66 -11.62 3.00
N GLY A 159 4.87 -10.69 2.47
CA GLY A 159 3.41 -10.66 2.64
C GLY A 159 2.74 -11.93 2.11
N LEU A 160 3.13 -12.40 0.93
CA LEU A 160 2.64 -13.65 0.35
C LEU A 160 3.00 -14.87 1.22
N LEU A 161 4.21 -14.91 1.78
CA LEU A 161 4.59 -15.99 2.70
C LEU A 161 3.76 -16.00 3.97
N TYR A 162 3.48 -14.82 4.56
CA TYR A 162 2.58 -14.71 5.71
C TYR A 162 1.15 -15.11 5.39
N ASP A 163 0.64 -14.75 4.20
CA ASP A 163 -0.68 -15.19 3.74
C ASP A 163 -0.77 -16.71 3.62
N ILE A 164 0.25 -17.34 3.00
CA ILE A 164 0.31 -18.81 2.88
C ILE A 164 0.39 -19.47 4.26
N VAL A 165 1.20 -18.96 5.17
CA VAL A 165 1.30 -19.50 6.54
C VAL A 165 0.00 -19.31 7.30
N GLY A 166 -0.69 -18.17 7.15
CA GLY A 166 -1.99 -17.91 7.74
C GLY A 166 -3.04 -18.93 7.28
N ARG A 167 -3.06 -19.23 5.99
CA ARG A 167 -3.95 -20.28 5.42
C ARG A 167 -3.68 -21.67 6.01
N ILE A 168 -2.40 -22.01 6.23
CA ILE A 168 -2.01 -23.30 6.84
C ILE A 168 -2.40 -23.38 8.33
N GLN A 169 -2.33 -22.26 9.06
CA GLN A 169 -2.59 -22.19 10.50
C GLN A 169 -4.05 -21.91 10.86
N HIS A 170 -4.98 -21.95 9.91
CA HIS A 170 -6.40 -21.63 10.07
C HIS A 170 -6.72 -20.18 10.47
N GLU A 171 -5.77 -19.28 10.41
CA GLU A 171 -6.03 -17.84 10.40
C GLU A 171 -6.25 -17.38 8.97
N ASP A 172 -7.36 -17.79 8.36
CA ASP A 172 -7.65 -17.50 6.96
C ASP A 172 -7.86 -16.00 6.75
N VAL A 173 -6.90 -15.38 6.06
CA VAL A 173 -6.95 -13.95 5.68
C VAL A 173 -8.25 -13.62 4.94
N ARG A 174 -8.80 -14.58 4.20
CA ARG A 174 -10.06 -14.43 3.45
C ARG A 174 -11.24 -14.22 4.40
N GLU A 175 -11.32 -14.96 5.51
CA GLU A 175 -12.36 -14.74 6.52
C GLU A 175 -12.34 -13.31 7.07
N ARG A 176 -11.16 -12.77 7.34
CA ARG A 176 -11.00 -11.39 7.79
C ARG A 176 -11.43 -10.39 6.72
N THR A 177 -11.06 -10.62 5.46
CA THR A 177 -11.47 -9.79 4.34
C THR A 177 -13.00 -9.80 4.17
N ILE A 178 -13.65 -10.96 4.30
CA ILE A 178 -15.11 -11.06 4.26
C ILE A 178 -15.75 -10.25 5.39
N ALA A 179 -15.24 -10.37 6.61
CA ALA A 179 -15.73 -9.60 7.75
C ALA A 179 -15.55 -8.07 7.54
N ALA A 180 -14.38 -7.66 7.05
CA ALA A 180 -14.11 -6.25 6.74
C ALA A 180 -15.04 -5.70 5.65
N LEU A 181 -15.34 -6.49 4.61
CA LEU A 181 -16.30 -6.10 3.57
C LEU A 181 -17.72 -5.98 4.13
N GLN A 182 -18.15 -6.91 4.99
CA GLN A 182 -19.46 -6.82 5.64
C GLN A 182 -19.59 -5.54 6.45
N GLU A 183 -18.56 -5.18 7.20
CA GLU A 183 -18.52 -3.94 7.98
C GLU A 183 -18.49 -2.69 7.09
N ARG A 184 -17.59 -2.64 6.12
CA ARG A 184 -17.43 -1.52 5.17
C ARG A 184 -18.70 -1.19 4.41
N TYR A 185 -19.45 -2.20 4.00
CA TYR A 185 -20.67 -2.04 3.20
C TYR A 185 -21.95 -2.20 4.02
N HIS A 186 -21.85 -2.22 5.35
CA HIS A 186 -22.99 -2.28 6.28
C HIS A 186 -23.95 -3.44 5.99
N VAL A 187 -23.41 -4.62 5.67
CA VAL A 187 -24.22 -5.82 5.42
C VAL A 187 -24.87 -6.30 6.72
N ASP A 188 -26.13 -6.75 6.65
CA ASP A 188 -26.79 -7.39 7.78
C ASP A 188 -26.14 -8.76 8.08
N GLN A 189 -25.23 -8.77 9.05
CA GLN A 189 -24.47 -9.96 9.42
C GLN A 189 -25.38 -11.06 9.99
N ALA A 190 -26.45 -10.70 10.68
CA ALA A 190 -27.37 -11.69 11.25
C ALA A 190 -28.16 -12.40 10.13
N HIS A 191 -28.63 -11.63 9.15
CA HIS A 191 -29.29 -12.20 7.98
C HIS A 191 -28.33 -13.05 7.14
N GLY A 192 -27.13 -12.54 6.86
CA GLY A 192 -26.08 -13.28 6.14
C GLY A 192 -25.76 -14.64 6.79
N ALA A 193 -25.64 -14.69 8.11
CA ALA A 193 -25.41 -15.91 8.87
C ALA A 193 -26.61 -16.89 8.80
N ALA A 194 -27.84 -16.39 8.79
CA ALA A 194 -29.02 -17.23 8.65
C ALA A 194 -29.10 -17.85 7.24
N VAL A 195 -28.75 -17.07 6.20
CA VAL A 195 -28.67 -17.58 4.82
C VAL A 195 -27.56 -18.60 4.69
N GLU A 196 -26.36 -18.34 5.25
CA GLU A 196 -25.25 -19.30 5.29
C GLU A 196 -25.67 -20.62 5.92
N LYS A 197 -26.28 -20.59 7.11
CA LYS A 197 -26.74 -21.81 7.80
C LYS A 197 -27.67 -22.65 6.92
N THR A 198 -28.59 -22.00 6.22
CA THR A 198 -29.54 -22.69 5.34
C THR A 198 -28.84 -23.27 4.11
N ALA A 199 -27.93 -22.51 3.51
CA ALA A 199 -27.17 -22.93 2.33
C ALA A 199 -26.26 -24.14 2.64
N ILE A 200 -25.58 -24.13 3.78
CA ILE A 200 -24.71 -25.24 4.21
C ILE A 200 -25.54 -26.51 4.48
N ALA A 201 -26.70 -26.39 5.13
CA ALA A 201 -27.57 -27.53 5.33
C ALA A 201 -28.08 -28.14 3.99
N ALA A 202 -28.30 -27.33 2.97
CA ALA A 202 -28.62 -27.83 1.62
C ALA A 202 -27.37 -28.41 0.92
N TRP A 203 -26.22 -27.79 1.07
CA TRP A 203 -24.94 -28.27 0.55
C TRP A 203 -24.60 -29.69 1.03
N GLU A 204 -24.71 -29.95 2.32
CA GLU A 204 -24.46 -31.28 2.92
C GLU A 204 -25.25 -32.39 2.25
N GLN A 205 -26.45 -32.09 1.76
CA GLN A 205 -27.33 -33.07 1.10
C GLN A 205 -26.95 -33.35 -0.35
N VAL A 206 -26.41 -32.35 -1.08
CA VAL A 206 -26.22 -32.45 -2.53
C VAL A 206 -24.75 -32.47 -2.98
N ALA A 207 -23.84 -32.01 -2.17
CA ALA A 207 -22.43 -31.83 -2.52
C ALA A 207 -21.79 -33.12 -3.04
N GLY A 208 -22.11 -34.24 -2.41
CA GLY A 208 -21.63 -35.56 -2.82
C GLY A 208 -22.10 -35.99 -4.22
N GLN A 209 -23.34 -35.67 -4.57
CA GLN A 209 -23.92 -36.00 -5.88
C GLN A 209 -23.40 -35.07 -6.98
N TRP A 210 -23.10 -33.80 -6.65
CA TRP A 210 -22.65 -32.79 -7.58
C TRP A 210 -21.11 -32.72 -7.75
N GLY A 211 -20.38 -33.58 -7.05
CA GLY A 211 -18.92 -33.64 -7.12
C GLY A 211 -18.22 -32.51 -6.40
N LEU A 212 -18.92 -31.71 -5.61
CA LEU A 212 -18.43 -30.58 -4.83
C LEU A 212 -17.94 -31.12 -3.47
N ARG A 213 -16.65 -31.43 -3.35
CA ARG A 213 -16.12 -32.14 -2.18
C ARG A 213 -14.90 -31.45 -1.54
N THR A 214 -14.49 -30.28 -2.03
CA THR A 214 -13.35 -29.59 -1.45
C THR A 214 -13.79 -28.60 -0.37
N ALA A 215 -12.97 -28.43 0.66
CA ALA A 215 -13.19 -27.38 1.66
C ALA A 215 -13.28 -25.98 1.00
N ALA A 216 -12.54 -25.76 -0.08
CA ALA A 216 -12.58 -24.51 -0.83
C ALA A 216 -13.96 -24.25 -1.47
N ASP A 217 -14.68 -25.27 -1.94
CA ASP A 217 -16.03 -25.10 -2.50
C ASP A 217 -17.04 -24.67 -1.41
N GLU A 218 -16.92 -25.25 -0.21
CA GLU A 218 -17.76 -24.90 0.95
C GLU A 218 -17.47 -23.47 1.42
N ASP A 219 -16.19 -23.07 1.52
CA ASP A 219 -15.78 -21.73 1.92
C ASP A 219 -16.34 -20.67 0.98
N VAL A 220 -16.25 -20.90 -0.34
CA VAL A 220 -16.82 -19.98 -1.34
C VAL A 220 -18.32 -19.81 -1.15
N LEU A 221 -19.07 -20.90 -0.86
CA LEU A 221 -20.49 -20.83 -0.58
C LEU A 221 -20.79 -20.01 0.68
N ARG A 222 -20.02 -20.21 1.77
CA ARG A 222 -20.14 -19.45 3.01
C ARG A 222 -19.94 -17.95 2.77
N TRP A 223 -18.87 -17.58 2.07
CA TRP A 223 -18.57 -16.17 1.76
C TRP A 223 -19.63 -15.55 0.84
N ALA A 224 -20.09 -16.28 -0.17
CA ALA A 224 -21.19 -15.82 -1.03
C ALA A 224 -22.45 -15.51 -0.23
N CYS A 225 -22.82 -16.36 0.73
CA CYS A 225 -23.96 -16.13 1.60
C CYS A 225 -23.80 -14.90 2.49
N ARG A 226 -22.60 -14.68 3.04
CA ARG A 226 -22.32 -13.51 3.90
C ARG A 226 -22.29 -12.20 3.14
N LEU A 227 -21.96 -12.22 1.85
CA LEU A 227 -21.81 -11.02 1.01
C LEU A 227 -22.93 -10.82 0.00
N HIS A 228 -23.97 -11.67 0.00
CA HIS A 228 -25.00 -11.64 -1.05
C HIS A 228 -25.76 -10.31 -1.13
N GLU A 229 -25.86 -9.58 -0.03
CA GLU A 229 -26.54 -8.28 0.06
C GLU A 229 -25.61 -7.05 -0.06
N ILE A 230 -24.31 -7.26 -0.30
CA ILE A 230 -23.32 -6.14 -0.37
C ILE A 230 -23.75 -5.05 -1.36
N GLY A 231 -24.47 -5.40 -2.42
CA GLY A 231 -24.97 -4.46 -3.42
C GLY A 231 -26.10 -3.55 -2.94
N LEU A 232 -26.76 -3.85 -1.81
CA LEU A 232 -27.80 -2.99 -1.22
C LEU A 232 -27.23 -1.60 -0.82
N THR A 233 -25.93 -1.53 -0.52
CA THR A 233 -25.25 -0.25 -0.25
C THR A 233 -25.34 0.74 -1.40
N ILE A 234 -25.54 0.26 -2.66
CA ILE A 234 -25.70 1.10 -3.84
C ILE A 234 -27.20 1.34 -4.11
N SER A 235 -27.98 0.26 -4.25
CA SER A 235 -29.43 0.33 -4.51
C SER A 235 -30.09 -1.01 -4.26
N HIS A 236 -31.34 -0.98 -3.77
CA HIS A 236 -32.17 -2.18 -3.66
C HIS A 236 -32.52 -2.73 -5.07
N SER A 237 -32.73 -1.86 -6.06
CA SER A 237 -32.98 -2.29 -7.44
C SER A 237 -31.72 -2.94 -8.01
N GLN A 238 -31.84 -4.19 -8.45
CA GLN A 238 -30.75 -4.96 -9.06
C GLN A 238 -29.48 -5.12 -8.16
N TYR A 239 -29.66 -5.15 -6.84
CA TYR A 239 -28.54 -5.26 -5.88
C TYR A 239 -27.57 -6.40 -6.18
N HIS A 240 -28.03 -7.52 -6.74
CA HIS A 240 -27.18 -8.63 -7.18
C HIS A 240 -26.16 -8.23 -8.25
N LYS A 241 -26.50 -7.29 -9.16
CA LYS A 241 -25.55 -6.76 -10.15
C LYS A 241 -24.56 -5.80 -9.50
N HIS A 242 -25.06 -4.97 -8.59
CA HIS A 242 -24.19 -4.09 -7.80
C HIS A 242 -23.23 -4.89 -6.93
N GLY A 243 -23.71 -5.97 -6.29
CA GLY A 243 -22.86 -6.90 -5.54
C GLY A 243 -21.78 -7.53 -6.41
N ALA A 244 -22.15 -8.03 -7.60
CA ALA A 244 -21.19 -8.58 -8.55
C ALA A 244 -20.13 -7.56 -8.99
N TYR A 245 -20.52 -6.30 -9.18
CA TYR A 245 -19.59 -5.21 -9.49
C TYR A 245 -18.64 -4.95 -8.31
N LEU A 246 -19.16 -4.77 -7.11
CA LEU A 246 -18.36 -4.52 -5.92
C LEU A 246 -17.36 -5.64 -5.67
N LEU A 247 -17.79 -6.90 -5.72
CA LEU A 247 -16.91 -8.05 -5.50
C LEU A 247 -15.83 -8.19 -6.59
N ARG A 248 -16.16 -7.87 -7.84
CA ARG A 248 -15.18 -7.94 -8.95
C ARG A 248 -14.07 -6.90 -8.85
N TYR A 249 -14.36 -5.73 -8.29
CA TYR A 249 -13.46 -4.58 -8.25
C TYR A 249 -13.01 -4.22 -6.82
N SER A 250 -13.36 -5.05 -5.83
CA SER A 250 -12.77 -5.00 -4.50
C SER A 250 -11.51 -5.87 -4.44
N ASP A 251 -10.58 -5.45 -3.61
CA ASP A 251 -9.36 -6.21 -3.34
C ASP A 251 -9.70 -7.45 -2.50
N LEU A 252 -10.02 -8.53 -3.20
CA LEU A 252 -10.25 -9.85 -2.59
C LEU A 252 -8.97 -10.69 -2.71
N PRO A 253 -8.59 -11.42 -1.65
CA PRO A 253 -7.41 -12.30 -1.66
C PRO A 253 -7.59 -13.51 -2.55
#